data_dde2d250e4b1b1c650802c20dcd58c21
#
_entry.id   dde2d250e4b1b1c650802c20dcd58c21
#
_cell.length_a   1.000
_cell.length_b   1.000
_cell.length_c   1.000
_cell.angle_alpha   90.00
_cell.angle_beta   90.00
_cell.angle_gamma   90.00
#
_symmetry.space_group_name_H-M   'P 1'
#
loop_
_entity.id
_entity.type
_entity.pdbx_description
1 polymer ?
#
loop_
_entity_poly.entity_id
_entity_poly.type
_entity_poly.pdbx_seq_one_letter_code
_entity_poly.pdbx_strand_id
1 'polypeptide(L)'
;MTDSKKPHNDEHVSELTLDTDFMGDSNDETPSGVITKDAIKGMIIFAVAAIVSIILYQVMPFGTDVNKGLAILVFIGTLWLTEAIHVTATAILVPILAVLVGVPEFDTKKALASFADPIIFVFFGGFALAATLHVQKLDRKIAFGLVKLAGGKLGLAVFYIFFATAILSMWISNTATAAMMLPLALGLLGQIDKEKDRSTFLFVLLGIAYCASIGGLGTMIGSPPNGIAAKALELSFIEWMKFGVPMMLVMLPILLGAMYVFLKPNLKQNVVMTDEIIPWTPSRILTIVVFVATALSWIFGKQLGEMFAFKSPDTIIALSAAVAVLACGLVSWKQVSDNTDWGVLMLFGGGIALSNIMKDSGASALLGEQIANALSVAPIFVVILAITAFIIFLTEFTSNTASAALLVPLFAPIGVQLGLPPEALIMVIGIGASCAFMLPVATPPNAIVMGTGYIKQKEMMQVGLILNFISIAIVTIWAFFFLR
;
A
#
# COMPACT_ATOMS: atom_id res chain seq x y z
N MET A 1 16.78 -0.45 -72.82
CA MET A 1 16.34 0.95 -72.99
C MET A 1 14.85 0.91 -72.71
N THR A 2 14.27 1.40 -71.63
CA THR A 2 14.44 2.57 -70.80
C THR A 2 13.84 2.29 -69.43
N ASP A 3 14.57 2.71 -68.39
CA ASP A 3 14.14 2.80 -67.00
C ASP A 3 12.86 3.61 -66.80
N SER A 4 11.97 3.16 -65.90
CA SER A 4 11.01 4.04 -65.24
C SER A 4 10.97 3.70 -63.77
N LYS A 5 11.69 4.53 -62.96
CA LYS A 5 11.66 4.59 -61.52
C LYS A 5 10.28 4.96 -61.04
N LYS A 6 9.69 4.13 -60.13
CA LYS A 6 8.62 4.53 -59.22
C LYS A 6 9.24 5.14 -57.93
N PRO A 7 8.67 6.19 -57.36
CA PRO A 7 9.10 6.71 -56.09
C PRO A 7 8.55 5.84 -54.95
N HIS A 8 9.43 5.39 -54.06
CA HIS A 8 9.12 4.84 -52.76
C HIS A 8 8.72 6.01 -51.83
N ASN A 9 7.49 5.98 -51.35
CA ASN A 9 7.08 6.72 -50.20
C ASN A 9 7.04 5.71 -49.02
N ASP A 10 8.15 5.64 -48.30
CA ASP A 10 8.20 5.00 -47.00
C ASP A 10 7.80 6.05 -45.97
N GLU A 11 6.51 6.12 -45.63
CA GLU A 11 6.04 6.72 -44.38
C GLU A 11 6.46 5.79 -43.25
N HIS A 12 7.55 6.14 -42.58
CA HIS A 12 7.92 5.62 -41.27
C HIS A 12 6.84 6.01 -40.24
N VAL A 13 5.83 5.16 -40.09
CA VAL A 13 5.07 5.08 -38.85
C VAL A 13 6.02 4.42 -37.85
N SER A 14 6.70 5.22 -37.04
CA SER A 14 7.40 4.73 -35.89
C SER A 14 6.36 4.13 -34.92
N GLU A 15 6.23 2.80 -34.93
CA GLU A 15 5.64 2.07 -33.81
C GLU A 15 6.42 2.48 -32.55
N LEU A 16 5.77 3.26 -31.70
CA LEU A 16 6.16 3.43 -30.31
C LEU A 16 5.91 2.07 -29.64
N THR A 17 6.86 1.16 -29.76
CA THR A 17 7.00 0.05 -28.84
C THR A 17 7.29 0.67 -27.49
N LEU A 18 6.26 0.79 -26.65
CA LEU A 18 6.45 1.00 -25.23
C LEU A 18 7.26 -0.19 -24.73
N ASP A 19 8.53 0.07 -24.39
CA ASP A 19 9.37 -0.88 -23.69
C ASP A 19 8.60 -1.32 -22.44
N THR A 20 8.14 -2.57 -22.43
CA THR A 20 7.46 -3.20 -21.29
C THR A 20 8.42 -3.57 -20.17
N ASP A 21 9.67 -3.15 -20.26
CA ASP A 21 10.73 -3.37 -19.27
C ASP A 21 10.61 -2.49 -18.00
N PHE A 22 9.54 -1.68 -17.88
CA PHE A 22 9.27 -0.88 -16.68
C PHE A 22 8.59 -1.65 -15.54
N MET A 23 8.24 -2.90 -15.73
CA MET A 23 7.93 -3.82 -14.64
C MET A 23 9.24 -4.41 -14.17
N GLY A 24 9.78 -3.85 -13.09
CA GLY A 24 11.01 -4.20 -12.43
C GLY A 24 11.52 -5.64 -12.52
N ASP A 25 11.96 -6.07 -13.69
CA ASP A 25 13.07 -6.96 -13.80
C ASP A 25 14.31 -6.10 -13.57
N SER A 26 14.67 -5.96 -12.31
CA SER A 26 16.01 -5.53 -11.95
C SER A 26 16.99 -6.64 -12.37
N ASN A 27 17.14 -6.82 -13.68
CA ASN A 27 18.36 -7.34 -14.25
C ASN A 27 19.43 -6.22 -14.16
N ASP A 28 19.62 -5.68 -12.95
CA ASP A 28 20.92 -5.25 -12.51
C ASP A 28 21.78 -6.52 -12.43
N GLU A 29 22.21 -7.00 -13.58
CA GLU A 29 23.39 -7.84 -13.68
C GLU A 29 24.57 -7.00 -13.18
N THR A 30 24.65 -6.85 -11.84
CA THR A 30 25.91 -6.47 -11.22
C THR A 30 26.92 -7.50 -11.71
N PRO A 31 28.04 -7.08 -12.33
CA PRO A 31 29.05 -7.99 -12.79
C PRO A 31 29.37 -8.95 -11.65
N SER A 32 29.25 -10.25 -11.86
CA SER A 32 29.47 -11.27 -10.85
C SER A 32 30.80 -11.03 -10.16
N GLY A 33 30.77 -10.60 -8.89
CA GLY A 33 31.97 -10.36 -8.07
C GLY A 33 32.17 -8.93 -7.54
N VAL A 34 31.32 -7.94 -7.88
CA VAL A 34 31.49 -6.58 -7.35
C VAL A 34 30.37 -6.27 -6.34
N ILE A 35 30.74 -6.02 -5.08
CA ILE A 35 29.81 -5.55 -4.05
C ILE A 35 29.49 -4.08 -4.36
N THR A 36 28.21 -3.76 -4.55
CA THR A 36 27.77 -2.38 -4.82
C THR A 36 28.02 -1.45 -3.61
N LYS A 37 28.14 -0.14 -3.87
CA LYS A 37 28.29 0.87 -2.79
C LYS A 37 27.08 0.84 -1.84
N ASP A 38 25.90 0.59 -2.34
CA ASP A 38 24.68 0.50 -1.54
C ASP A 38 24.68 -0.75 -0.66
N ALA A 39 25.15 -1.89 -1.17
CA ALA A 39 25.35 -3.09 -0.36
C ALA A 39 26.37 -2.88 0.78
N ILE A 40 27.47 -2.16 0.52
CA ILE A 40 28.46 -1.81 1.55
C ILE A 40 27.83 -0.90 2.61
N LYS A 41 27.07 0.13 2.18
CA LYS A 41 26.34 1.01 3.10
C LYS A 41 25.35 0.23 3.95
N GLY A 42 24.59 -0.67 3.35
CA GLY A 42 23.65 -1.54 4.05
C GLY A 42 24.34 -2.43 5.10
N MET A 43 25.47 -3.06 4.74
CA MET A 43 26.27 -3.85 5.69
C MET A 43 26.81 -3.02 6.86
N ILE A 44 27.23 -1.78 6.62
CA ILE A 44 27.71 -0.88 7.69
C ILE A 44 26.55 -0.55 8.63
N ILE A 45 25.38 -0.16 8.09
CA ILE A 45 24.20 0.16 8.92
C ILE A 45 23.78 -1.08 9.73
N PHE A 46 23.75 -2.26 9.10
CA PHE A 46 23.43 -3.51 9.77
C PHE A 46 24.39 -3.79 10.96
N ALA A 47 25.69 -3.67 10.72
CA ALA A 47 26.69 -3.88 11.76
C ALA A 47 26.57 -2.85 12.91
N VAL A 48 26.38 -1.57 12.58
CA VAL A 48 26.17 -0.49 13.58
C VAL A 48 24.90 -0.75 14.38
N ALA A 49 23.78 -1.07 13.71
CA ALA A 49 22.52 -1.38 14.38
C ALA A 49 22.64 -2.58 15.32
N ALA A 50 23.36 -3.62 14.91
CA ALA A 50 23.65 -4.79 15.77
C ALA A 50 24.47 -4.41 17.00
N ILE A 51 25.55 -3.65 16.83
CA ILE A 51 26.39 -3.18 17.94
C ILE A 51 25.58 -2.32 18.91
N VAL A 52 24.82 -1.36 18.40
CA VAL A 52 23.97 -0.48 19.23
C VAL A 52 22.95 -1.32 20.01
N SER A 53 22.30 -2.28 19.38
CA SER A 53 21.31 -3.13 20.03
C SER A 53 21.91 -4.03 21.11
N ILE A 54 23.11 -4.55 20.89
CA ILE A 54 23.87 -5.33 21.90
C ILE A 54 24.25 -4.45 23.09
N ILE A 55 24.73 -3.22 22.84
CA ILE A 55 25.07 -2.25 23.89
C ILE A 55 23.79 -1.91 24.70
N LEU A 56 22.70 -1.61 24.04
CA LEU A 56 21.42 -1.31 24.69
C LEU A 56 20.96 -2.47 25.56
N TYR A 57 21.02 -3.70 25.06
CA TYR A 57 20.70 -4.89 25.84
C TYR A 57 21.47 -4.96 27.16
N GLN A 58 22.78 -4.61 27.13
CA GLN A 58 23.66 -4.68 28.32
C GLN A 58 23.46 -3.52 29.29
N VAL A 59 23.14 -2.32 28.80
CA VAL A 59 23.12 -1.08 29.60
C VAL A 59 21.72 -0.75 30.13
N MET A 60 20.64 -1.19 29.47
CA MET A 60 19.29 -0.88 29.91
C MET A 60 18.99 -1.49 31.29
N PRO A 61 18.41 -0.69 32.24
CA PRO A 61 18.23 -1.06 33.63
C PRO A 61 16.94 -1.86 33.89
N PHE A 62 16.39 -2.54 32.87
CA PHE A 62 15.15 -3.30 32.97
C PHE A 62 15.40 -4.81 33.15
N GLY A 63 14.32 -5.60 33.23
CA GLY A 63 14.45 -7.06 33.26
C GLY A 63 15.05 -7.62 31.98
N THR A 64 15.77 -8.74 32.10
CA THR A 64 16.49 -9.37 30.97
C THR A 64 15.60 -9.56 29.72
N ASP A 65 14.36 -10.01 29.90
CA ASP A 65 13.47 -10.27 28.78
C ASP A 65 12.94 -8.98 28.13
N VAL A 66 12.67 -7.95 28.94
CA VAL A 66 12.33 -6.60 28.44
C VAL A 66 13.49 -6.04 27.62
N ASN A 67 14.73 -6.16 28.13
CA ASN A 67 15.92 -5.70 27.41
C ASN A 67 16.11 -6.44 26.06
N LYS A 68 15.81 -7.77 26.01
CA LYS A 68 15.83 -8.54 24.76
C LYS A 68 14.81 -7.98 23.76
N GLY A 69 13.56 -7.78 24.19
CA GLY A 69 12.49 -7.23 23.35
C GLY A 69 12.84 -5.85 22.80
N LEU A 70 13.33 -4.94 23.66
CA LEU A 70 13.73 -3.59 23.25
C LEU A 70 14.93 -3.61 22.30
N ALA A 71 15.93 -4.47 22.54
CA ALA A 71 17.10 -4.58 21.65
C ALA A 71 16.69 -5.10 20.26
N ILE A 72 15.81 -6.11 20.20
CA ILE A 72 15.25 -6.60 18.94
C ILE A 72 14.45 -5.51 18.24
N LEU A 73 13.60 -4.76 18.96
CA LEU A 73 12.83 -3.65 18.39
C LEU A 73 13.74 -2.59 17.76
N VAL A 74 14.79 -2.16 18.46
CA VAL A 74 15.73 -1.14 17.95
C VAL A 74 16.46 -1.66 16.72
N PHE A 75 16.91 -2.90 16.76
CA PHE A 75 17.63 -3.50 15.64
C PHE A 75 16.72 -3.61 14.39
N ILE A 76 15.59 -4.29 14.50
CA ILE A 76 14.63 -4.49 13.41
C ILE A 76 14.06 -3.15 12.92
N GLY A 77 13.71 -2.26 13.85
CA GLY A 77 13.24 -0.91 13.53
C GLY A 77 14.27 -0.11 12.73
N THR A 78 15.53 -0.15 13.12
CA THR A 78 16.61 0.50 12.36
C THR A 78 16.71 -0.08 10.94
N LEU A 79 16.69 -1.40 10.79
CA LEU A 79 16.77 -2.03 9.47
C LEU A 79 15.55 -1.73 8.59
N TRP A 80 14.32 -1.70 9.14
CA TRP A 80 13.12 -1.33 8.38
C TRP A 80 13.10 0.15 8.01
N LEU A 81 13.50 1.05 8.92
CA LEU A 81 13.49 2.49 8.66
C LEU A 81 14.59 2.94 7.69
N THR A 82 15.72 2.26 7.67
CA THR A 82 16.86 2.60 6.79
C THR A 82 16.90 1.78 5.50
N GLU A 83 16.08 0.73 5.41
CA GLU A 83 16.12 -0.25 4.32
C GLU A 83 17.56 -0.79 4.06
N ALA A 84 18.35 -0.91 5.14
CA ALA A 84 19.73 -1.35 5.08
C ALA A 84 19.89 -2.74 4.43
N ILE A 85 18.88 -3.59 4.58
CA ILE A 85 18.65 -4.82 3.83
C ILE A 85 17.19 -4.80 3.38
N HIS A 86 16.85 -5.61 2.40
CA HIS A 86 15.49 -5.70 1.88
C HIS A 86 14.48 -5.94 3.02
N VAL A 87 13.35 -5.21 3.02
CA VAL A 87 12.36 -5.23 4.12
C VAL A 87 11.83 -6.63 4.43
N THR A 88 11.70 -7.48 3.40
CA THR A 88 11.31 -8.89 3.54
C THR A 88 12.37 -9.73 4.28
N ALA A 89 13.66 -9.48 3.98
CA ALA A 89 14.75 -10.16 4.69
C ALA A 89 14.78 -9.77 6.17
N THR A 90 14.54 -8.49 6.47
CA THR A 90 14.38 -8.02 7.85
C THR A 90 13.20 -8.70 8.54
N ALA A 91 12.08 -8.91 7.84
CA ALA A 91 10.93 -9.62 8.40
C ALA A 91 11.25 -11.07 8.78
N ILE A 92 12.00 -11.77 7.93
CA ILE A 92 12.47 -13.15 8.20
C ILE A 92 13.49 -13.18 9.35
N LEU A 93 14.27 -12.12 9.53
CA LEU A 93 15.25 -12.02 10.62
C LEU A 93 14.58 -11.95 12.00
N VAL A 94 13.35 -11.44 12.11
CA VAL A 94 12.62 -11.32 13.40
C VAL A 94 12.49 -12.66 14.13
N PRO A 95 11.93 -13.75 13.56
CA PRO A 95 11.83 -15.03 14.24
C PRO A 95 13.21 -15.66 14.52
N ILE A 96 14.20 -15.42 13.66
CA ILE A 96 15.58 -15.89 13.88
C ILE A 96 16.13 -15.29 15.17
N LEU A 97 15.99 -13.97 15.33
CA LEU A 97 16.47 -13.26 16.52
C LEU A 97 15.71 -13.70 17.78
N ALA A 98 14.40 -13.88 17.70
CA ALA A 98 13.60 -14.35 18.84
C ALA A 98 14.14 -15.66 19.43
N VAL A 99 14.47 -16.60 18.57
CA VAL A 99 15.00 -17.90 18.96
C VAL A 99 16.45 -17.79 19.45
N LEU A 100 17.34 -17.09 18.69
CA LEU A 100 18.77 -16.98 19.03
C LEU A 100 19.02 -16.23 20.36
N VAL A 101 18.25 -15.16 20.61
CA VAL A 101 18.38 -14.36 21.84
C VAL A 101 17.66 -15.03 23.03
N GLY A 102 16.85 -16.06 22.76
CA GLY A 102 16.09 -16.78 23.77
C GLY A 102 15.01 -15.90 24.41
N VAL A 103 14.13 -15.31 23.58
CA VAL A 103 12.92 -14.64 24.08
C VAL A 103 12.04 -15.69 24.75
N PRO A 104 11.42 -15.39 25.93
CA PRO A 104 10.62 -16.38 26.65
C PRO A 104 9.57 -17.05 25.76
N GLU A 105 9.46 -18.36 25.88
CA GLU A 105 8.52 -19.20 25.14
C GLU A 105 8.67 -19.24 23.60
N PHE A 106 9.65 -18.54 23.00
CA PHE A 106 9.88 -18.57 21.56
C PHE A 106 10.80 -19.73 21.19
N ASP A 107 10.23 -20.89 20.89
CA ASP A 107 10.86 -21.93 20.08
C ASP A 107 10.69 -21.64 18.58
N THR A 108 11.33 -22.42 17.73
CA THR A 108 11.24 -22.27 16.27
C THR A 108 9.80 -22.35 15.77
N LYS A 109 8.96 -23.21 16.36
CA LYS A 109 7.57 -23.39 15.95
C LYS A 109 6.75 -22.15 16.28
N LYS A 110 6.83 -21.64 17.51
CA LYS A 110 6.11 -20.43 17.93
C LYS A 110 6.60 -19.19 17.16
N ALA A 111 7.91 -19.07 16.94
CA ALA A 111 8.50 -17.95 16.20
C ALA A 111 8.00 -17.90 14.74
N LEU A 112 7.85 -19.04 14.08
CA LEU A 112 7.37 -19.14 12.71
C LEU A 112 5.83 -19.15 12.59
N ALA A 113 5.09 -19.41 13.67
CA ALA A 113 3.63 -19.47 13.64
C ALA A 113 2.98 -18.16 13.14
N SER A 114 3.63 -17.02 13.37
CA SER A 114 3.18 -15.70 12.89
C SER A 114 3.11 -15.60 11.37
N PHE A 115 3.89 -16.39 10.63
CA PHE A 115 3.87 -16.46 9.17
C PHE A 115 2.74 -17.32 8.60
N ALA A 116 1.98 -17.99 9.46
CA ALA A 116 0.76 -18.73 9.14
C ALA A 116 -0.50 -18.04 9.69
N ASP A 117 -0.41 -16.75 10.03
CA ASP A 117 -1.57 -15.98 10.54
C ASP A 117 -2.67 -15.90 9.47
N PRO A 118 -3.94 -16.06 9.85
CA PRO A 118 -5.08 -15.99 8.94
C PRO A 118 -5.12 -14.77 8.03
N ILE A 119 -4.69 -13.59 8.49
CA ILE A 119 -4.69 -12.36 7.70
C ILE A 119 -3.82 -12.45 6.44
N ILE A 120 -2.70 -13.18 6.52
CA ILE A 120 -1.78 -13.39 5.38
C ILE A 120 -2.51 -14.06 4.23
N PHE A 121 -3.37 -15.02 4.55
CA PHE A 121 -4.15 -15.76 3.55
C PHE A 121 -5.36 -14.98 3.02
N VAL A 122 -5.89 -14.00 3.78
CA VAL A 122 -6.85 -13.03 3.25
C VAL A 122 -6.20 -12.21 2.13
N PHE A 123 -4.98 -11.74 2.35
CA PHE A 123 -4.21 -11.00 1.33
C PHE A 123 -3.84 -11.87 0.12
N PHE A 124 -3.40 -13.10 0.36
CA PHE A 124 -3.12 -14.03 -0.73
C PHE A 124 -4.35 -14.26 -1.62
N GLY A 125 -5.52 -14.48 -1.02
CA GLY A 125 -6.78 -14.60 -1.77
C GLY A 125 -7.14 -13.33 -2.53
N GLY A 126 -6.91 -12.17 -1.93
CA GLY A 126 -7.05 -10.86 -2.57
C GLY A 126 -6.14 -10.72 -3.80
N PHE A 127 -4.86 -11.09 -3.68
CA PHE A 127 -3.91 -11.09 -4.81
C PHE A 127 -4.34 -12.05 -5.93
N ALA A 128 -4.84 -13.24 -5.60
CA ALA A 128 -5.34 -14.18 -6.60
C ALA A 128 -6.56 -13.63 -7.38
N LEU A 129 -7.49 -12.96 -6.69
CA LEU A 129 -8.61 -12.27 -7.32
C LEU A 129 -8.14 -11.10 -8.19
N ALA A 130 -7.25 -10.26 -7.69
CA ALA A 130 -6.67 -9.14 -8.41
C ALA A 130 -5.94 -9.60 -9.69
N ALA A 131 -5.10 -10.64 -9.59
CA ALA A 131 -4.44 -11.26 -10.72
C ALA A 131 -5.45 -11.76 -11.77
N THR A 132 -6.56 -12.36 -11.32
CA THR A 132 -7.61 -12.84 -12.22
C THR A 132 -8.30 -11.70 -12.95
N LEU A 133 -8.65 -10.59 -12.26
CA LEU A 133 -9.21 -9.39 -12.88
C LEU A 133 -8.27 -8.84 -13.96
N HIS A 134 -6.97 -8.79 -13.66
CA HIS A 134 -5.94 -8.29 -14.56
C HIS A 134 -5.75 -9.18 -15.79
N VAL A 135 -5.57 -10.49 -15.61
CA VAL A 135 -5.39 -11.47 -16.70
C VAL A 135 -6.62 -11.48 -17.63
N GLN A 136 -7.83 -11.34 -17.08
CA GLN A 136 -9.08 -11.26 -17.84
C GLN A 136 -9.33 -9.86 -18.43
N LYS A 137 -8.43 -8.87 -18.19
CA LYS A 137 -8.54 -7.46 -18.63
C LYS A 137 -9.83 -6.78 -18.17
N LEU A 138 -10.41 -7.23 -17.07
CA LEU A 138 -11.65 -6.66 -16.53
C LEU A 138 -11.41 -5.29 -15.88
N ASP A 139 -10.28 -5.10 -15.28
CA ASP A 139 -9.77 -3.83 -14.78
C ASP A 139 -9.78 -2.75 -15.90
N ARG A 140 -9.16 -3.07 -17.04
CA ARG A 140 -9.17 -2.19 -18.23
C ARG A 140 -10.57 -1.97 -18.77
N LYS A 141 -11.35 -3.03 -18.88
CA LYS A 141 -12.74 -2.95 -19.38
C LYS A 141 -13.60 -2.01 -18.55
N ILE A 142 -13.47 -2.08 -17.22
CA ILE A 142 -14.17 -1.17 -16.28
C ILE A 142 -13.69 0.26 -16.49
N ALA A 143 -12.38 0.49 -16.53
CA ALA A 143 -11.79 1.80 -16.70
C ALA A 143 -12.22 2.47 -18.03
N PHE A 144 -12.06 1.78 -19.16
CA PHE A 144 -12.48 2.30 -20.47
C PHE A 144 -13.98 2.52 -20.53
N GLY A 145 -14.78 1.60 -19.97
CA GLY A 145 -16.24 1.75 -19.92
C GLY A 145 -16.69 3.01 -19.19
N LEU A 146 -16.06 3.33 -18.05
CA LEU A 146 -16.36 4.53 -17.29
C LEU A 146 -15.90 5.80 -18.03
N VAL A 147 -14.68 5.80 -18.58
CA VAL A 147 -14.14 6.97 -19.29
C VAL A 147 -14.96 7.28 -20.54
N LYS A 148 -15.50 6.28 -21.21
CA LYS A 148 -16.41 6.46 -22.37
C LYS A 148 -17.66 7.27 -22.03
N LEU A 149 -18.15 7.20 -20.79
CA LEU A 149 -19.30 7.99 -20.34
C LEU A 149 -19.03 9.50 -20.32
N ALA A 150 -17.76 9.91 -20.40
CA ALA A 150 -17.38 11.33 -20.43
C ALA A 150 -17.80 12.06 -21.73
N GLY A 151 -18.11 11.33 -22.79
CA GLY A 151 -18.61 11.90 -24.05
C GLY A 151 -17.65 12.92 -24.67
N GLY A 152 -16.33 12.71 -24.52
CA GLY A 152 -15.32 13.61 -25.08
C GLY A 152 -14.98 14.85 -24.26
N LYS A 153 -15.53 15.04 -23.07
CA LYS A 153 -15.20 16.15 -22.16
C LYS A 153 -14.03 15.77 -21.24
N LEU A 154 -12.90 16.45 -21.34
CA LEU A 154 -11.70 16.15 -20.55
C LEU A 154 -11.99 16.11 -19.03
N GLY A 155 -12.73 17.07 -18.49
CA GLY A 155 -13.02 17.12 -17.06
C GLY A 155 -13.81 15.91 -16.56
N LEU A 156 -14.79 15.45 -17.34
CA LEU A 156 -15.52 14.21 -17.00
C LEU A 156 -14.65 12.96 -17.17
N ALA A 157 -13.80 12.92 -18.20
CA ALA A 157 -12.87 11.81 -18.38
C ALA A 157 -11.91 11.68 -17.21
N VAL A 158 -11.31 12.80 -16.77
CA VAL A 158 -10.44 12.86 -15.59
C VAL A 158 -11.19 12.43 -14.32
N PHE A 159 -12.43 12.90 -14.13
CA PHE A 159 -13.27 12.46 -13.00
C PHE A 159 -13.47 10.93 -13.02
N TYR A 160 -13.83 10.36 -14.16
CA TYR A 160 -14.03 8.91 -14.27
C TYR A 160 -12.73 8.12 -14.12
N ILE A 161 -11.56 8.64 -14.57
CA ILE A 161 -10.26 8.05 -14.31
C ILE A 161 -10.00 8.02 -12.80
N PHE A 162 -10.17 9.12 -12.08
CA PHE A 162 -9.95 9.18 -10.65
C PHE A 162 -10.91 8.25 -9.89
N PHE A 163 -12.19 8.26 -10.27
CA PHE A 163 -13.19 7.37 -9.69
C PHE A 163 -12.84 5.89 -9.92
N ALA A 164 -12.50 5.52 -11.16
CA ALA A 164 -12.08 4.16 -11.50
C ALA A 164 -10.81 3.77 -10.74
N THR A 165 -9.81 4.67 -10.67
CA THR A 165 -8.58 4.45 -9.93
C THR A 165 -8.88 4.14 -8.46
N ALA A 166 -9.69 4.96 -7.80
CA ALA A 166 -10.02 4.78 -6.40
C ALA A 166 -10.78 3.46 -6.15
N ILE A 167 -11.80 3.15 -6.95
CA ILE A 167 -12.60 1.92 -6.79
C ILE A 167 -11.77 0.66 -7.08
N LEU A 168 -10.95 0.67 -8.12
CA LEU A 168 -10.11 -0.49 -8.46
C LEU A 168 -9.02 -0.70 -7.42
N SER A 169 -8.43 0.38 -6.90
CA SER A 169 -7.40 0.31 -5.87
C SER A 169 -7.88 -0.22 -4.53
N MET A 170 -9.19 -0.27 -4.28
CA MET A 170 -9.74 -1.01 -3.14
C MET A 170 -9.48 -2.52 -3.22
N TRP A 171 -9.33 -3.07 -4.42
CA TRP A 171 -9.31 -4.51 -4.68
C TRP A 171 -8.02 -5.01 -5.32
N ILE A 172 -7.30 -4.11 -5.99
CA ILE A 172 -6.05 -4.37 -6.70
C ILE A 172 -4.97 -3.50 -6.03
N SER A 173 -3.70 -3.89 -6.08
CA SER A 173 -2.63 -3.07 -5.50
C SER A 173 -2.60 -1.66 -6.09
N ASN A 174 -2.25 -0.68 -5.27
CA ASN A 174 -2.12 0.73 -5.68
C ASN A 174 -1.17 0.87 -6.89
N THR A 175 -0.09 0.09 -6.90
CA THR A 175 0.91 0.04 -7.97
C THR A 175 0.29 -0.40 -9.30
N ALA A 176 -0.37 -1.55 -9.31
CA ALA A 176 -1.00 -2.09 -10.52
C ALA A 176 -2.11 -1.16 -11.03
N THR A 177 -2.89 -0.56 -10.13
CA THR A 177 -3.95 0.38 -10.48
C THR A 177 -3.39 1.65 -11.13
N ALA A 178 -2.34 2.25 -10.55
CA ALA A 178 -1.70 3.43 -11.12
C ALA A 178 -1.06 3.14 -12.48
N ALA A 179 -0.33 2.02 -12.60
CA ALA A 179 0.30 1.61 -13.85
C ALA A 179 -0.72 1.38 -14.98
N MET A 180 -1.89 0.81 -14.66
CA MET A 180 -2.95 0.57 -15.63
C MET A 180 -3.65 1.87 -16.07
N MET A 181 -3.88 2.81 -15.13
CA MET A 181 -4.58 4.06 -15.44
C MET A 181 -3.71 5.08 -16.16
N LEU A 182 -2.40 4.99 -16.00
CA LEU A 182 -1.44 5.93 -16.58
C LEU A 182 -1.50 5.99 -18.12
N PRO A 183 -1.45 4.88 -18.89
CA PRO A 183 -1.56 4.94 -20.34
C PRO A 183 -2.86 5.58 -20.83
N LEU A 184 -3.98 5.31 -20.14
CA LEU A 184 -5.27 5.90 -20.45
C LEU A 184 -5.24 7.42 -20.28
N ALA A 185 -4.67 7.91 -19.18
CA ALA A 185 -4.50 9.33 -18.92
C ALA A 185 -3.55 10.00 -19.92
N LEU A 186 -2.42 9.35 -20.24
CA LEU A 186 -1.46 9.86 -21.23
C LEU A 186 -2.08 9.95 -22.63
N GLY A 187 -2.95 9.00 -23.00
CA GLY A 187 -3.71 9.05 -24.25
C GLY A 187 -4.64 10.27 -24.34
N LEU A 188 -5.23 10.72 -23.22
CA LEU A 188 -6.02 11.94 -23.15
C LEU A 188 -5.15 13.20 -23.13
N LEU A 189 -4.09 13.20 -22.33
CA LEU A 189 -3.16 14.32 -22.16
C LEU A 189 -2.34 14.58 -23.44
N GLY A 190 -2.06 13.56 -24.25
CA GLY A 190 -1.37 13.71 -25.54
C GLY A 190 -2.14 14.53 -26.57
N GLN A 191 -3.41 14.83 -26.35
CA GLN A 191 -4.26 15.65 -27.22
C GLN A 191 -4.28 17.13 -26.84
N ILE A 192 -3.66 17.51 -25.74
CA ILE A 192 -3.61 18.89 -25.24
C ILE A 192 -2.17 19.42 -25.22
N ASP A 193 -2.01 20.74 -25.24
CA ASP A 193 -0.69 21.38 -25.29
C ASP A 193 0.02 21.26 -23.93
N LYS A 194 1.15 20.55 -23.93
CA LYS A 194 1.94 20.30 -22.71
C LYS A 194 2.43 21.56 -22.01
N GLU A 195 2.82 22.59 -22.77
CA GLU A 195 3.38 23.81 -22.18
C GLU A 195 2.30 24.73 -21.62
N LYS A 196 1.20 24.87 -22.34
CA LYS A 196 0.05 25.72 -21.92
C LYS A 196 -0.77 25.09 -20.80
N ASP A 197 -0.92 23.76 -20.84
CA ASP A 197 -1.77 23.01 -19.93
C ASP A 197 -0.98 22.22 -18.88
N ARG A 198 0.26 22.64 -18.56
CA ARG A 198 1.13 21.94 -17.60
C ARG A 198 0.44 21.62 -16.28
N SER A 199 -0.37 22.54 -15.75
CA SER A 199 -1.12 22.31 -14.51
C SER A 199 -2.16 21.17 -14.64
N THR A 200 -2.70 20.97 -15.85
CA THR A 200 -3.62 19.86 -16.14
C THR A 200 -2.85 18.52 -16.14
N PHE A 201 -1.65 18.48 -16.72
CA PHE A 201 -0.79 17.31 -16.64
C PHE A 201 -0.48 16.94 -15.20
N LEU A 202 -0.04 17.90 -14.39
CA LEU A 202 0.23 17.69 -12.96
C LEU A 202 -0.99 17.18 -12.22
N PHE A 203 -2.15 17.81 -12.43
CA PHE A 203 -3.40 17.44 -11.76
C PHE A 203 -3.81 16.00 -12.08
N VAL A 204 -3.76 15.62 -13.36
CA VAL A 204 -4.20 14.29 -13.80
C VAL A 204 -3.24 13.21 -13.33
N LEU A 205 -1.94 13.39 -13.53
CA LEU A 205 -0.94 12.38 -13.21
C LEU A 205 -0.80 12.17 -11.69
N LEU A 206 -0.64 13.26 -10.93
CA LEU A 206 -0.60 13.17 -9.47
C LEU A 206 -1.92 12.66 -8.90
N GLY A 207 -3.05 13.09 -9.49
CA GLY A 207 -4.36 12.62 -9.07
C GLY A 207 -4.52 11.10 -9.20
N ILE A 208 -3.97 10.47 -10.24
CA ILE A 208 -3.96 9.00 -10.36
C ILE A 208 -3.20 8.36 -9.20
N ALA A 209 -1.97 8.81 -8.92
CA ALA A 209 -1.16 8.26 -7.85
C ALA A 209 -1.86 8.38 -6.49
N TYR A 210 -2.44 9.54 -6.22
CA TYR A 210 -3.10 9.81 -4.94
C TYR A 210 -4.47 9.15 -4.83
N CYS A 211 -5.23 9.04 -5.93
CA CYS A 211 -6.47 8.24 -5.95
C CYS A 211 -6.19 6.75 -5.75
N ALA A 212 -5.07 6.24 -6.25
CA ALA A 212 -4.67 4.86 -5.99
C ALA A 212 -4.35 4.67 -4.50
N SER A 213 -3.54 5.54 -3.89
CA SER A 213 -3.16 5.43 -2.47
C SER A 213 -4.36 5.58 -1.53
N ILE A 214 -5.21 6.60 -1.75
CA ILE A 214 -6.39 6.83 -0.91
C ILE A 214 -7.51 5.82 -1.19
N GLY A 215 -7.68 5.42 -2.45
CA GLY A 215 -8.64 4.36 -2.82
C GLY A 215 -8.35 3.05 -2.09
N GLY A 216 -7.07 2.70 -1.98
CA GLY A 216 -6.63 1.52 -1.23
C GLY A 216 -7.07 1.48 0.24
N LEU A 217 -7.41 2.61 0.87
CA LEU A 217 -7.95 2.63 2.24
C LEU A 217 -9.30 1.92 2.36
N GLY A 218 -10.08 1.86 1.27
CA GLY A 218 -11.47 1.40 1.31
C GLY A 218 -11.66 -0.04 1.75
N THR A 219 -10.71 -0.94 1.51
CA THR A 219 -10.76 -2.32 2.00
C THR A 219 -9.48 -2.72 2.73
N MET A 220 -9.56 -3.82 3.47
CA MET A 220 -8.43 -4.40 4.17
C MET A 220 -7.30 -4.79 3.20
N ILE A 221 -7.62 -5.34 2.04
CA ILE A 221 -6.65 -5.82 1.04
C ILE A 221 -6.14 -4.74 0.07
N GLY A 222 -6.76 -3.56 0.05
CA GLY A 222 -6.37 -2.48 -0.86
C GLY A 222 -5.00 -1.86 -0.52
N SER A 223 -4.57 -1.95 0.74
CA SER A 223 -3.24 -1.50 1.15
C SER A 223 -2.72 -2.33 2.33
N PRO A 224 -1.44 -2.78 2.35
CA PRO A 224 -0.90 -3.58 3.43
C PRO A 224 -1.00 -2.96 4.83
N PRO A 225 -0.78 -1.65 5.04
CA PRO A 225 -1.00 -1.02 6.35
C PRO A 225 -2.40 -1.25 6.95
N ASN A 226 -3.43 -1.33 6.09
CA ASN A 226 -4.79 -1.61 6.52
C ASN A 226 -4.90 -2.99 7.18
N GLY A 227 -4.30 -4.00 6.55
CA GLY A 227 -4.32 -5.36 7.08
C GLY A 227 -3.57 -5.48 8.41
N ILE A 228 -2.43 -4.77 8.55
CA ILE A 228 -1.67 -4.73 9.80
C ILE A 228 -2.52 -4.11 10.92
N ALA A 229 -3.18 -2.98 10.64
CA ALA A 229 -4.05 -2.32 11.61
C ALA A 229 -5.29 -3.17 11.90
N ALA A 230 -5.94 -3.73 10.89
CA ALA A 230 -7.11 -4.60 11.04
C ALA A 230 -6.78 -5.84 11.88
N LYS A 231 -5.61 -6.47 11.66
CA LYS A 231 -5.13 -7.59 12.46
C LYS A 231 -4.92 -7.21 13.92
N ALA A 232 -4.29 -6.08 14.18
CA ALA A 232 -4.03 -5.62 15.55
C ALA A 232 -5.31 -5.31 16.33
N LEU A 233 -6.39 -4.94 15.62
CA LEU A 233 -7.71 -4.65 16.16
C LEU A 233 -8.69 -5.83 16.07
N GLU A 234 -8.24 -6.97 15.53
CA GLU A 234 -9.07 -8.15 15.27
C GLU A 234 -10.33 -7.87 14.43
N LEU A 235 -10.24 -6.88 13.52
CA LEU A 235 -11.35 -6.48 12.65
C LEU A 235 -11.56 -7.48 11.53
N SER A 236 -12.81 -7.81 11.26
CA SER A 236 -13.23 -8.51 10.05
C SER A 236 -13.15 -7.58 8.81
N PHE A 237 -13.25 -8.17 7.62
CA PHE A 237 -13.20 -7.43 6.36
C PHE A 237 -14.24 -6.30 6.30
N ILE A 238 -15.49 -6.60 6.69
CA ILE A 238 -16.57 -5.60 6.68
C ILE A 238 -16.41 -4.55 7.78
N GLU A 239 -15.84 -4.91 8.92
CA GLU A 239 -15.58 -3.96 10.01
C GLU A 239 -14.51 -2.95 9.61
N TRP A 240 -13.44 -3.39 8.91
CA TRP A 240 -12.49 -2.44 8.32
C TRP A 240 -13.18 -1.48 7.35
N MET A 241 -14.06 -1.98 6.47
CA MET A 241 -14.75 -1.13 5.49
C MET A 241 -15.60 -0.04 6.14
N LYS A 242 -16.13 -0.25 7.35
CA LYS A 242 -16.89 0.77 8.09
C LYS A 242 -16.05 2.00 8.46
N PHE A 243 -14.73 1.83 8.56
CA PHE A 243 -13.78 2.93 8.78
C PHE A 243 -13.13 3.39 7.48
N GLY A 244 -12.65 2.47 6.67
CA GLY A 244 -11.87 2.75 5.47
C GLY A 244 -12.68 3.44 4.37
N VAL A 245 -13.90 2.97 4.10
CA VAL A 245 -14.75 3.55 3.04
C VAL A 245 -15.16 4.99 3.37
N PRO A 246 -15.69 5.31 4.58
CA PRO A 246 -15.99 6.70 4.91
C PRO A 246 -14.75 7.60 4.87
N MET A 247 -13.60 7.13 5.35
CA MET A 247 -12.35 7.88 5.29
C MET A 247 -11.94 8.17 3.84
N MET A 248 -11.96 7.16 2.97
CA MET A 248 -11.71 7.32 1.54
C MET A 248 -12.67 8.35 0.90
N LEU A 249 -13.97 8.24 1.17
CA LEU A 249 -15.00 9.14 0.62
C LEU A 249 -14.87 10.58 1.10
N VAL A 250 -14.32 10.81 2.28
CA VAL A 250 -14.03 12.16 2.81
C VAL A 250 -12.71 12.68 2.25
N MET A 251 -11.65 11.88 2.28
CA MET A 251 -10.32 12.33 1.86
C MET A 251 -10.24 12.62 0.37
N LEU A 252 -10.77 11.74 -0.49
CA LEU A 252 -10.66 11.91 -1.95
C LEU A 252 -11.17 13.26 -2.45
N PRO A 253 -12.43 13.68 -2.18
CA PRO A 253 -12.91 14.95 -2.69
C PRO A 253 -12.17 16.16 -2.09
N ILE A 254 -11.75 16.08 -0.82
CA ILE A 254 -11.02 17.18 -0.18
C ILE A 254 -9.63 17.31 -0.80
N LEU A 255 -8.87 16.21 -0.96
CA LEU A 255 -7.54 16.24 -1.55
C LEU A 255 -7.57 16.64 -3.02
N LEU A 256 -8.47 16.07 -3.81
CA LEU A 256 -8.65 16.46 -5.22
C LEU A 256 -9.11 17.90 -5.37
N GLY A 257 -10.00 18.36 -4.49
CA GLY A 257 -10.43 19.76 -4.43
C GLY A 257 -9.28 20.70 -4.09
N ALA A 258 -8.44 20.36 -3.12
CA ALA A 258 -7.24 21.12 -2.78
C ALA A 258 -6.25 21.18 -3.95
N MET A 259 -6.02 20.04 -4.62
CA MET A 259 -5.19 19.99 -5.83
C MET A 259 -5.78 20.87 -6.95
N TYR A 260 -7.10 20.83 -7.15
CA TYR A 260 -7.78 21.64 -8.16
C TYR A 260 -7.60 23.14 -7.89
N VAL A 261 -7.78 23.57 -6.64
CA VAL A 261 -7.60 24.97 -6.22
C VAL A 261 -6.15 25.44 -6.38
N PHE A 262 -5.20 24.56 -6.02
CA PHE A 262 -3.78 24.88 -6.07
C PHE A 262 -3.23 24.91 -7.52
N LEU A 263 -3.52 23.87 -8.30
CA LEU A 263 -2.99 23.70 -9.65
C LEU A 263 -3.81 24.44 -10.73
N LYS A 264 -5.10 24.67 -10.49
CA LYS A 264 -6.04 25.34 -11.44
C LYS A 264 -6.00 24.70 -12.84
N PRO A 265 -6.26 23.40 -12.97
CA PRO A 265 -6.17 22.71 -14.26
C PRO A 265 -7.24 23.22 -15.24
N ASN A 266 -6.91 23.26 -16.52
CA ASN A 266 -7.85 23.58 -17.59
C ASN A 266 -8.59 22.30 -18.04
N LEU A 267 -9.73 22.02 -17.44
CA LEU A 267 -10.54 20.83 -17.70
C LEU A 267 -11.68 21.06 -18.70
N LYS A 268 -11.78 22.24 -19.31
CA LYS A 268 -12.89 22.58 -20.22
C LYS A 268 -12.66 22.12 -21.67
N GLN A 269 -11.55 21.45 -21.94
CA GLN A 269 -11.20 20.98 -23.27
C GLN A 269 -11.98 19.73 -23.68
N ASN A 270 -12.11 19.54 -25.00
CA ASN A 270 -12.63 18.30 -25.57
C ASN A 270 -11.49 17.41 -26.04
N VAL A 271 -11.67 16.10 -25.86
CA VAL A 271 -10.71 15.07 -26.22
C VAL A 271 -11.41 13.93 -26.98
N VAL A 272 -10.68 13.28 -27.87
CA VAL A 272 -11.18 12.09 -28.57
C VAL A 272 -10.95 10.88 -27.67
N MET A 273 -11.99 10.09 -27.47
CA MET A 273 -11.89 8.84 -26.69
C MET A 273 -11.40 7.71 -27.60
N THR A 274 -10.33 7.05 -27.20
CA THR A 274 -9.87 5.83 -27.88
C THR A 274 -10.73 4.65 -27.37
N ASP A 275 -11.40 3.97 -28.27
CA ASP A 275 -12.21 2.79 -27.94
C ASP A 275 -11.35 1.53 -27.98
N GLU A 276 -11.04 0.96 -26.82
CA GLU A 276 -10.56 -0.42 -26.74
C GLU A 276 -11.77 -1.36 -26.54
N ILE A 277 -12.09 -2.14 -27.56
CA ILE A 277 -13.22 -3.09 -27.51
C ILE A 277 -12.74 -4.38 -26.85
N ILE A 278 -13.04 -4.54 -25.57
CA ILE A 278 -12.81 -5.77 -24.83
C ILE A 278 -14.12 -6.58 -24.82
N PRO A 279 -14.24 -7.69 -25.59
CA PRO A 279 -15.49 -8.44 -25.70
C PRO A 279 -15.83 -9.15 -24.38
N TRP A 280 -17.11 -9.42 -24.15
CA TRP A 280 -17.55 -10.31 -23.10
C TRP A 280 -17.27 -11.76 -23.49
N THR A 281 -16.58 -12.50 -22.60
CA THR A 281 -16.35 -13.94 -22.73
C THR A 281 -16.93 -14.67 -21.52
N PRO A 282 -17.25 -15.96 -21.63
CA PRO A 282 -17.70 -16.76 -20.47
C PRO A 282 -16.74 -16.65 -19.28
N SER A 283 -15.42 -16.68 -19.54
CA SER A 283 -14.39 -16.55 -18.49
C SER A 283 -14.47 -15.21 -17.78
N ARG A 284 -14.68 -14.10 -18.49
CA ARG A 284 -14.83 -12.75 -17.90
C ARG A 284 -16.10 -12.65 -17.05
N ILE A 285 -17.20 -13.21 -17.54
CA ILE A 285 -18.46 -13.24 -16.77
C ILE A 285 -18.29 -14.06 -15.50
N LEU A 286 -17.69 -15.26 -15.62
CA LEU A 286 -17.43 -16.12 -14.47
C LEU A 286 -16.48 -15.46 -13.47
N THR A 287 -15.46 -14.73 -13.93
CA THR A 287 -14.58 -13.94 -13.05
C THR A 287 -15.38 -12.92 -12.24
N ILE A 288 -16.29 -12.17 -12.87
CA ILE A 288 -17.15 -11.23 -12.16
C ILE A 288 -18.04 -11.95 -11.14
N VAL A 289 -18.62 -13.09 -11.52
CA VAL A 289 -19.46 -13.88 -10.61
C VAL A 289 -18.66 -14.32 -9.38
N VAL A 290 -17.47 -14.87 -9.57
CA VAL A 290 -16.59 -15.26 -8.44
C VAL A 290 -16.21 -14.06 -7.59
N PHE A 291 -15.84 -12.94 -8.22
CA PHE A 291 -15.45 -11.72 -7.51
C PHE A 291 -16.61 -11.16 -6.67
N VAL A 292 -17.80 -11.02 -7.26
CA VAL A 292 -19.01 -10.52 -6.56
C VAL A 292 -19.43 -11.48 -5.45
N ALA A 293 -19.42 -12.79 -5.71
CA ALA A 293 -19.72 -13.81 -4.70
C ALA A 293 -18.75 -13.71 -3.50
N THR A 294 -17.44 -13.53 -3.77
CA THR A 294 -16.44 -13.37 -2.72
C THR A 294 -16.66 -12.08 -1.92
N ALA A 295 -16.89 -10.95 -2.59
CA ALA A 295 -17.15 -9.67 -1.94
C ALA A 295 -18.42 -9.74 -1.06
N LEU A 296 -19.49 -10.34 -1.56
CA LEU A 296 -20.71 -10.57 -0.77
C LEU A 296 -20.44 -11.51 0.41
N SER A 297 -19.66 -12.57 0.20
CA SER A 297 -19.30 -13.48 1.29
C SER A 297 -18.49 -12.79 2.39
N TRP A 298 -17.60 -11.85 2.06
CA TRP A 298 -16.90 -11.03 3.06
C TRP A 298 -17.84 -10.07 3.80
N ILE A 299 -18.83 -9.49 3.12
CA ILE A 299 -19.86 -8.63 3.75
C ILE A 299 -20.67 -9.43 4.77
N PHE A 300 -21.02 -10.67 4.44
CA PHE A 300 -21.77 -11.57 5.30
C PHE A 300 -20.88 -12.56 6.06
N GLY A 301 -19.58 -12.29 6.18
CA GLY A 301 -18.58 -13.20 6.75
C GLY A 301 -18.92 -13.66 8.17
N LYS A 302 -19.41 -12.76 9.01
CA LYS A 302 -19.82 -13.10 10.38
C LYS A 302 -20.98 -14.11 10.39
N GLN A 303 -22.01 -13.87 9.60
CA GLN A 303 -23.17 -14.77 9.49
C GLN A 303 -22.80 -16.14 8.94
N LEU A 304 -21.90 -16.15 7.92
CA LEU A 304 -21.36 -17.39 7.36
C LEU A 304 -20.50 -18.14 8.37
N GLY A 305 -19.69 -17.41 9.16
CA GLY A 305 -18.88 -17.99 10.21
C GLY A 305 -19.72 -18.66 11.30
N GLU A 306 -20.83 -18.03 11.72
CA GLU A 306 -21.78 -18.59 12.68
C GLU A 306 -22.51 -19.81 12.11
N MET A 307 -22.96 -19.73 10.85
CA MET A 307 -23.70 -20.81 10.18
C MET A 307 -22.87 -22.08 9.99
N PHE A 308 -21.59 -21.92 9.60
CA PHE A 308 -20.70 -23.04 9.28
C PHE A 308 -19.64 -23.32 10.36
N ALA A 309 -19.72 -22.65 11.50
CA ALA A 309 -18.75 -22.74 12.61
C ALA A 309 -17.29 -22.42 12.23
N PHE A 310 -17.08 -21.48 11.33
CA PHE A 310 -15.73 -21.01 10.93
C PHE A 310 -15.20 -20.01 11.95
N LYS A 311 -13.98 -20.24 12.46
CA LYS A 311 -13.31 -19.30 13.38
C LYS A 311 -12.73 -18.06 12.67
N SER A 312 -12.36 -18.19 11.39
CA SER A 312 -11.79 -17.10 10.57
C SER A 312 -12.48 -17.09 9.20
N PRO A 313 -13.73 -16.63 9.13
CA PRO A 313 -14.53 -16.72 7.91
C PRO A 313 -13.87 -15.99 6.74
N ASP A 314 -13.31 -14.81 6.94
CA ASP A 314 -12.68 -14.01 5.88
C ASP A 314 -11.52 -14.76 5.20
N THR A 315 -10.75 -15.50 5.96
CA THR A 315 -9.64 -16.33 5.44
C THR A 315 -10.16 -17.49 4.59
N ILE A 316 -11.18 -18.19 5.07
CA ILE A 316 -11.75 -19.31 4.33
C ILE A 316 -12.39 -18.83 3.03
N ILE A 317 -13.09 -17.70 3.06
CA ILE A 317 -13.67 -17.06 1.88
C ILE A 317 -12.56 -16.71 0.88
N ALA A 318 -11.48 -16.08 1.33
CA ALA A 318 -10.34 -15.69 0.49
C ALA A 318 -9.67 -16.88 -0.19
N LEU A 319 -9.36 -17.93 0.59
CA LEU A 319 -8.76 -19.16 0.06
C LEU A 319 -9.70 -19.91 -0.89
N SER A 320 -11.00 -19.96 -0.57
CA SER A 320 -11.99 -20.57 -1.46
C SER A 320 -12.08 -19.83 -2.79
N ALA A 321 -12.01 -18.50 -2.77
CA ALA A 321 -11.97 -17.69 -4.00
C ALA A 321 -10.70 -17.96 -4.82
N ALA A 322 -9.51 -18.01 -4.18
CA ALA A 322 -8.25 -18.33 -4.85
C ALA A 322 -8.31 -19.72 -5.52
N VAL A 323 -8.83 -20.72 -4.81
CA VAL A 323 -9.01 -22.07 -5.38
C VAL A 323 -10.04 -22.07 -6.52
N ALA A 324 -11.16 -21.35 -6.38
CA ALA A 324 -12.19 -21.28 -7.39
C ALA A 324 -11.69 -20.69 -8.72
N VAL A 325 -10.94 -19.58 -8.68
CA VAL A 325 -10.40 -18.96 -9.91
C VAL A 325 -9.39 -19.85 -10.62
N LEU A 326 -8.59 -20.61 -9.86
CA LEU A 326 -7.64 -21.59 -10.40
C LEU A 326 -8.36 -22.83 -10.96
N ALA A 327 -9.31 -23.41 -10.22
CA ALA A 327 -10.05 -24.60 -10.63
C ALA A 327 -10.94 -24.35 -11.86
N CYS A 328 -11.49 -23.14 -11.99
CA CYS A 328 -12.24 -22.72 -13.17
C CYS A 328 -11.35 -22.33 -14.36
N GLY A 329 -10.04 -22.40 -14.25
CA GLY A 329 -9.11 -22.05 -15.33
C GLY A 329 -9.15 -20.58 -15.74
N LEU A 330 -9.58 -19.68 -14.84
CA LEU A 330 -9.67 -18.23 -15.10
C LEU A 330 -8.30 -17.56 -15.06
N VAL A 331 -7.40 -18.14 -14.28
CA VAL A 331 -6.01 -17.71 -14.11
C VAL A 331 -5.15 -18.96 -13.85
N SER A 332 -3.89 -18.96 -14.28
CA SER A 332 -2.94 -20.02 -13.97
C SER A 332 -2.24 -19.76 -12.63
N TRP A 333 -1.73 -20.84 -11.99
CA TRP A 333 -0.92 -20.68 -10.78
C TRP A 333 0.28 -19.74 -10.97
N LYS A 334 0.96 -19.86 -12.13
CA LYS A 334 2.08 -18.97 -12.46
C LYS A 334 1.66 -17.51 -12.45
N GLN A 335 0.53 -17.18 -13.09
CA GLN A 335 0.01 -15.80 -13.11
C GLN A 335 -0.38 -15.31 -11.71
N VAL A 336 -0.98 -16.16 -10.87
CA VAL A 336 -1.25 -15.79 -9.47
C VAL A 336 0.05 -15.54 -8.73
N SER A 337 1.03 -16.45 -8.85
CA SER A 337 2.32 -16.33 -8.17
C SER A 337 3.09 -15.09 -8.59
N ASP A 338 3.13 -14.78 -9.90
CA ASP A 338 3.83 -13.62 -10.44
C ASP A 338 3.18 -12.27 -10.03
N ASN A 339 1.88 -12.28 -9.75
CA ASN A 339 1.12 -11.09 -9.31
C ASN A 339 0.91 -11.04 -7.78
N THR A 340 1.46 -11.99 -7.03
CA THR A 340 1.40 -12.00 -5.56
C THR A 340 2.62 -11.28 -5.00
N ASP A 341 2.39 -10.26 -4.17
CA ASP A 341 3.48 -9.62 -3.42
C ASP A 341 3.87 -10.49 -2.21
N TRP A 342 4.75 -11.47 -2.48
CA TRP A 342 5.27 -12.38 -1.45
C TRP A 342 6.03 -11.64 -0.36
N GLY A 343 6.67 -10.52 -0.71
CA GLY A 343 7.38 -9.66 0.24
C GLY A 343 6.45 -9.10 1.30
N VAL A 344 5.30 -8.62 0.90
CA VAL A 344 4.24 -8.13 1.79
C VAL A 344 3.74 -9.24 2.70
N LEU A 345 3.49 -10.46 2.19
CA LEU A 345 3.03 -11.59 3.00
C LEU A 345 4.06 -11.96 4.09
N MET A 346 5.35 -11.97 3.74
CA MET A 346 6.44 -12.20 4.70
C MET A 346 6.54 -11.04 5.71
N LEU A 347 6.35 -9.80 5.28
CA LEU A 347 6.40 -8.64 6.15
C LEU A 347 5.29 -8.65 7.20
N PHE A 348 4.09 -9.14 6.86
CA PHE A 348 3.03 -9.41 7.83
C PHE A 348 3.49 -10.40 8.90
N GLY A 349 4.07 -11.53 8.49
CA GLY A 349 4.57 -12.54 9.42
C GLY A 349 5.62 -11.98 10.39
N GLY A 350 6.58 -11.22 9.86
CA GLY A 350 7.61 -10.55 10.66
C GLY A 350 7.06 -9.50 11.62
N GLY A 351 6.09 -8.67 11.15
CA GLY A 351 5.44 -7.67 11.98
C GLY A 351 4.63 -8.28 13.14
N ILE A 352 3.87 -9.35 12.86
CA ILE A 352 3.13 -10.09 13.88
C ILE A 352 4.10 -10.78 14.86
N ALA A 353 5.22 -11.35 14.37
CA ALA A 353 6.24 -11.94 15.22
C ALA A 353 6.85 -10.88 16.14
N LEU A 354 7.20 -9.69 15.64
CA LEU A 354 7.72 -8.60 16.43
C LEU A 354 6.71 -8.14 17.49
N SER A 355 5.42 -8.03 17.12
CA SER A 355 4.33 -7.72 18.06
C SER A 355 4.28 -8.71 19.22
N ASN A 356 4.34 -10.01 18.92
CA ASN A 356 4.34 -11.06 19.93
C ASN A 356 5.60 -10.99 20.81
N ILE A 357 6.78 -10.76 20.23
CA ILE A 357 8.03 -10.57 20.99
C ILE A 357 7.90 -9.41 21.98
N MET A 358 7.41 -8.27 21.51
CA MET A 358 7.21 -7.06 22.32
C MET A 358 6.24 -7.30 23.47
N LYS A 359 5.16 -8.05 23.23
CA LYS A 359 4.17 -8.40 24.24
C LYS A 359 4.73 -9.40 25.25
N ASP A 360 5.28 -10.51 24.79
CA ASP A 360 5.69 -11.63 25.64
C ASP A 360 6.95 -11.29 26.47
N SER A 361 7.83 -10.42 25.95
CA SER A 361 8.96 -9.87 26.72
C SER A 361 8.58 -8.81 27.75
N GLY A 362 7.36 -8.25 27.69
CA GLY A 362 6.93 -7.12 28.51
C GLY A 362 7.43 -5.75 28.02
N ALA A 363 8.19 -5.71 26.93
CA ALA A 363 8.76 -4.47 26.38
C ALA A 363 7.65 -3.48 25.94
N SER A 364 6.54 -3.98 25.38
CA SER A 364 5.41 -3.14 24.96
C SER A 364 4.72 -2.45 26.17
N ALA A 365 4.57 -3.13 27.29
CA ALA A 365 3.97 -2.56 28.49
C ALA A 365 4.86 -1.45 29.08
N LEU A 366 6.18 -1.69 29.17
CA LEU A 366 7.15 -0.69 29.62
C LEU A 366 7.13 0.56 28.74
N LEU A 367 7.22 0.40 27.40
CA LEU A 367 7.19 1.52 26.46
C LEU A 367 5.86 2.28 26.57
N GLY A 368 4.74 1.56 26.68
CA GLY A 368 3.42 2.17 26.86
C GLY A 368 3.39 3.06 28.09
N GLU A 369 3.86 2.56 29.24
CA GLU A 369 3.92 3.32 30.49
C GLU A 369 4.83 4.55 30.40
N GLN A 370 6.07 4.39 29.89
CA GLN A 370 7.04 5.49 29.80
C GLN A 370 6.55 6.61 28.86
N ILE A 371 5.99 6.25 27.71
CA ILE A 371 5.48 7.22 26.75
C ILE A 371 4.20 7.88 27.27
N ALA A 372 3.29 7.10 27.88
CA ALA A 372 2.08 7.66 28.47
C ALA A 372 2.39 8.65 29.59
N ASN A 373 3.37 8.33 30.46
CA ASN A 373 3.83 9.25 31.50
C ASN A 373 4.42 10.53 30.91
N ALA A 374 5.23 10.43 29.86
CA ALA A 374 5.79 11.59 29.18
C ALA A 374 4.74 12.47 28.48
N LEU A 375 3.65 11.86 28.01
CA LEU A 375 2.58 12.56 27.31
C LEU A 375 1.38 12.91 28.22
N SER A 376 1.41 12.52 29.48
CA SER A 376 0.28 12.68 30.44
C SER A 376 -0.19 14.12 30.65
N VAL A 377 0.71 15.10 30.44
CA VAL A 377 0.40 16.54 30.57
C VAL A 377 -0.12 17.16 29.27
N ALA A 378 -0.02 16.45 28.15
CA ALA A 378 -0.44 16.97 26.84
C ALA A 378 -1.94 16.68 26.62
N PRO A 379 -2.72 17.63 26.06
CA PRO A 379 -4.08 17.35 25.62
C PRO A 379 -4.11 16.19 24.60
N ILE A 380 -5.04 15.27 24.73
CA ILE A 380 -5.15 14.09 23.87
C ILE A 380 -5.20 14.47 22.37
N PHE A 381 -5.87 15.58 22.03
CA PHE A 381 -5.88 16.08 20.66
C PHE A 381 -4.46 16.35 20.13
N VAL A 382 -3.60 16.95 20.95
CA VAL A 382 -2.20 17.25 20.58
C VAL A 382 -1.39 15.96 20.41
N VAL A 383 -1.64 14.95 21.25
CA VAL A 383 -1.01 13.63 21.14
C VAL A 383 -1.39 12.96 19.82
N ILE A 384 -2.68 12.89 19.48
CA ILE A 384 -3.16 12.33 18.22
C ILE A 384 -2.58 13.11 17.03
N LEU A 385 -2.59 14.44 17.10
CA LEU A 385 -2.00 15.30 16.05
C LEU A 385 -0.51 15.00 15.83
N ALA A 386 0.26 14.91 16.90
CA ALA A 386 1.69 14.64 16.82
C ALA A 386 1.99 13.26 16.24
N ILE A 387 1.24 12.23 16.63
CA ILE A 387 1.40 10.87 16.10
C ILE A 387 0.97 10.81 14.63
N THR A 388 -0.14 11.47 14.28
CA THR A 388 -0.60 11.56 12.89
C THR A 388 0.45 12.25 12.00
N ALA A 389 0.98 13.39 12.45
CA ALA A 389 2.03 14.10 11.73
C ALA A 389 3.30 13.24 11.61
N PHE A 390 3.70 12.57 12.70
CA PHE A 390 4.87 11.70 12.71
C PHE A 390 4.76 10.58 11.68
N ILE A 391 3.64 9.82 11.67
CA ILE A 391 3.51 8.70 10.72
C ILE A 391 3.43 9.19 9.27
N ILE A 392 2.70 10.26 8.98
CA ILE A 392 2.54 10.78 7.62
C ILE A 392 3.90 11.29 7.07
N PHE A 393 4.71 11.96 7.87
CA PHE A 393 6.03 12.39 7.42
C PHE A 393 7.05 11.25 7.40
N LEU A 394 6.97 10.29 8.32
CA LEU A 394 7.85 9.13 8.35
C LEU A 394 7.69 8.29 7.08
N THR A 395 6.43 8.02 6.68
CA THR A 395 6.12 7.17 5.52
C THR A 395 6.53 7.80 4.18
N GLU A 396 6.89 9.07 4.14
CA GLU A 396 7.49 9.69 2.95
C GLU A 396 8.90 9.18 2.66
N PHE A 397 9.62 8.73 3.68
CA PHE A 397 11.02 8.31 3.59
C PHE A 397 11.20 6.80 3.75
N THR A 398 10.15 6.08 4.12
CA THR A 398 10.19 4.65 4.44
C THR A 398 9.00 3.93 3.84
N SER A 399 9.10 2.61 3.68
CA SER A 399 7.98 1.77 3.23
C SER A 399 6.74 1.93 4.13
N ASN A 400 5.59 2.21 3.53
CA ASN A 400 4.30 2.31 4.24
C ASN A 400 4.02 1.07 5.08
N THR A 401 4.28 -0.11 4.49
CA THR A 401 4.03 -1.40 5.14
C THR A 401 4.99 -1.64 6.29
N ALA A 402 6.29 -1.34 6.11
CA ALA A 402 7.29 -1.49 7.17
C ALA A 402 7.01 -0.51 8.33
N SER A 403 6.63 0.74 8.02
CA SER A 403 6.23 1.72 9.02
C SER A 403 5.05 1.24 9.86
N ALA A 404 3.99 0.73 9.22
CA ALA A 404 2.84 0.18 9.93
C ALA A 404 3.22 -1.06 10.76
N ALA A 405 4.02 -1.98 10.20
CA ALA A 405 4.44 -3.20 10.90
C ALA A 405 5.28 -2.90 12.16
N LEU A 406 6.08 -1.84 12.11
CA LEU A 406 6.88 -1.38 13.24
C LEU A 406 6.04 -0.64 14.29
N LEU A 407 5.20 0.31 13.83
CA LEU A 407 4.57 1.28 14.74
C LEU A 407 3.25 0.78 15.33
N VAL A 408 2.49 -0.06 14.65
CA VAL A 408 1.23 -0.59 15.20
C VAL A 408 1.46 -1.35 16.51
N PRO A 409 2.39 -2.32 16.61
CA PRO A 409 2.65 -3.00 17.88
C PRO A 409 3.20 -2.07 18.98
N LEU A 410 3.88 -1.01 18.58
CA LEU A 410 4.45 -0.04 19.51
C LEU A 410 3.37 0.88 20.10
N PHE A 411 2.49 1.42 19.25
CA PHE A 411 1.50 2.41 19.66
C PHE A 411 0.18 1.83 20.21
N ALA A 412 -0.11 0.56 19.95
CA ALA A 412 -1.29 -0.10 20.51
C ALA A 412 -1.33 -0.04 22.06
N PRO A 413 -0.29 -0.45 22.80
CA PRO A 413 -0.28 -0.35 24.26
C PRO A 413 -0.24 1.10 24.76
N ILE A 414 0.38 2.02 24.01
CA ILE A 414 0.42 3.45 24.36
C ILE A 414 -0.98 4.06 24.38
N GLY A 415 -1.81 3.74 23.38
CA GLY A 415 -3.20 4.20 23.31
C GLY A 415 -4.00 3.79 24.55
N VAL A 416 -3.89 2.53 24.92
CA VAL A 416 -4.55 1.98 26.11
C VAL A 416 -4.10 2.69 27.39
N GLN A 417 -2.80 2.92 27.57
CA GLN A 417 -2.25 3.63 28.74
C GLN A 417 -2.68 5.10 28.82
N LEU A 418 -2.90 5.74 27.68
CA LEU A 418 -3.42 7.10 27.59
C LEU A 418 -4.96 7.17 27.79
N GLY A 419 -5.61 6.03 28.04
CA GLY A 419 -7.07 5.95 28.18
C GLY A 419 -7.83 6.15 26.87
N LEU A 420 -7.15 5.95 25.73
CA LEU A 420 -7.78 5.95 24.41
C LEU A 420 -8.31 4.54 24.06
N PRO A 421 -9.38 4.44 23.27
CA PRO A 421 -9.75 3.17 22.67
C PRO A 421 -8.59 2.61 21.83
N PRO A 422 -8.38 1.29 21.79
CA PRO A 422 -7.29 0.67 21.02
C PRO A 422 -7.30 1.08 19.55
N GLU A 423 -8.50 1.34 19.02
CA GLU A 423 -8.70 1.74 17.63
C GLU A 423 -8.04 3.10 17.31
N ALA A 424 -8.01 4.02 18.24
CA ALA A 424 -7.63 5.42 17.96
C ALA A 424 -6.23 5.55 17.37
N LEU A 425 -5.19 5.03 18.02
CA LEU A 425 -3.82 5.15 17.55
C LEU A 425 -3.49 4.15 16.45
N ILE A 426 -4.02 2.94 16.51
CA ILE A 426 -3.80 1.91 15.50
C ILE A 426 -4.37 2.35 14.14
N MET A 427 -5.59 2.90 14.14
CA MET A 427 -6.22 3.41 12.90
C MET A 427 -5.48 4.64 12.36
N VAL A 428 -5.02 5.55 13.23
CA VAL A 428 -4.19 6.69 12.83
C VAL A 428 -2.93 6.22 12.10
N ILE A 429 -2.27 5.19 12.61
CA ILE A 429 -1.06 4.64 11.98
C ILE A 429 -1.41 3.92 10.67
N GLY A 430 -2.42 3.05 10.67
CA GLY A 430 -2.83 2.31 9.47
C GLY A 430 -3.24 3.21 8.31
N ILE A 431 -4.05 4.23 8.58
CA ILE A 431 -4.51 5.20 7.58
C ILE A 431 -3.37 6.17 7.22
N GLY A 432 -2.69 6.72 8.23
CA GLY A 432 -1.60 7.68 8.04
C GLY A 432 -0.45 7.12 7.22
N ALA A 433 -0.11 5.84 7.39
CA ALA A 433 0.92 5.17 6.60
C ALA A 433 0.60 5.11 5.10
N SER A 434 -0.65 5.25 4.70
CA SER A 434 -1.05 5.31 3.29
C SER A 434 -1.08 6.74 2.71
N CYS A 435 -0.82 7.77 3.55
CA CYS A 435 -0.85 9.18 3.18
C CYS A 435 0.56 9.70 2.87
N ALA A 436 1.16 9.23 1.79
CA ALA A 436 2.50 9.60 1.35
C ALA A 436 2.44 10.22 -0.06
N PHE A 437 2.53 11.55 -0.15
CA PHE A 437 2.22 12.30 -1.37
C PHE A 437 3.38 13.15 -1.89
N MET A 438 4.47 13.32 -1.09
CA MET A 438 5.53 14.29 -1.42
C MET A 438 6.63 13.72 -2.28
N LEU A 439 7.04 12.47 -2.04
CA LEU A 439 8.26 11.94 -2.64
C LEU A 439 7.98 10.80 -3.63
N PRO A 440 8.74 10.73 -4.73
CA PRO A 440 8.62 9.61 -5.68
C PRO A 440 8.90 8.25 -5.02
N VAL A 441 9.86 8.21 -4.09
CA VAL A 441 10.26 6.98 -3.38
C VAL A 441 9.26 6.53 -2.33
N ALA A 442 8.34 7.41 -1.91
CA ALA A 442 7.40 7.11 -0.83
C ALA A 442 6.41 6.00 -1.20
N THR A 443 5.96 5.98 -2.45
CA THR A 443 5.04 4.93 -2.95
C THR A 443 5.31 4.58 -4.40
N PRO A 444 5.11 3.32 -4.83
CA PRO A 444 5.24 2.96 -6.23
C PRO A 444 4.33 3.77 -7.18
N PRO A 445 3.08 4.10 -6.85
CA PRO A 445 2.27 5.02 -7.67
C PRO A 445 2.93 6.36 -7.94
N ASN A 446 3.57 6.96 -6.93
CA ASN A 446 4.30 8.22 -7.09
C ASN A 446 5.48 8.05 -8.04
N ALA A 447 6.26 6.96 -7.91
CA ALA A 447 7.37 6.65 -8.80
C ALA A 447 6.92 6.45 -10.25
N ILE A 448 5.81 5.73 -10.46
CA ILE A 448 5.23 5.46 -11.78
C ILE A 448 4.86 6.77 -12.49
N VAL A 449 4.12 7.66 -11.85
CA VAL A 449 3.71 8.92 -12.48
C VAL A 449 4.91 9.87 -12.67
N MET A 450 5.88 9.84 -11.77
CA MET A 450 7.12 10.60 -11.90
C MET A 450 7.98 10.11 -13.07
N GLY A 451 8.02 8.77 -13.29
CA GLY A 451 8.74 8.12 -14.38
C GLY A 451 8.29 8.55 -15.78
N THR A 452 7.11 9.17 -15.91
CA THR A 452 6.64 9.75 -17.18
C THR A 452 7.48 10.94 -17.67
N GLY A 453 8.29 11.55 -16.82
CA GLY A 453 9.07 12.76 -17.12
C GLY A 453 8.23 14.04 -17.25
N TYR A 454 6.91 13.97 -17.06
CA TYR A 454 6.03 15.15 -17.10
C TYR A 454 6.00 15.92 -15.78
N ILE A 455 6.40 15.31 -14.67
CA ILE A 455 6.37 15.88 -13.32
C ILE A 455 7.79 16.12 -12.84
N LYS A 456 8.06 17.31 -12.27
CA LYS A 456 9.32 17.56 -11.57
C LYS A 456 9.15 17.20 -10.10
N GLN A 457 10.19 16.64 -9.48
CA GLN A 457 10.17 16.28 -8.06
C GLN A 457 9.71 17.44 -7.16
N LYS A 458 10.19 18.66 -7.43
CA LYS A 458 9.77 19.86 -6.69
C LYS A 458 8.26 20.12 -6.76
N GLU A 459 7.63 19.86 -7.90
CA GLU A 459 6.19 20.04 -8.09
C GLU A 459 5.39 19.00 -7.29
N MET A 460 5.82 17.75 -7.33
CA MET A 460 5.23 16.69 -6.49
C MET A 460 5.37 17.03 -5.00
N MET A 461 6.56 17.46 -4.56
CA MET A 461 6.79 17.86 -3.17
C MET A 461 5.89 19.01 -2.72
N GLN A 462 5.69 20.03 -3.56
CA GLN A 462 4.85 21.17 -3.22
C GLN A 462 3.37 20.79 -3.09
N VAL A 463 2.86 20.02 -4.03
CA VAL A 463 1.49 19.50 -3.98
C VAL A 463 1.33 18.55 -2.80
N GLY A 464 2.24 17.57 -2.68
CA GLY A 464 2.20 16.55 -1.63
C GLY A 464 2.27 17.15 -0.23
N LEU A 465 3.09 18.17 0.00
CA LEU A 465 3.19 18.85 1.29
C LEU A 465 1.84 19.43 1.75
N ILE A 466 1.12 20.07 0.83
CA ILE A 466 -0.22 20.60 1.11
C ILE A 466 -1.18 19.46 1.47
N LEU A 467 -1.13 18.36 0.69
CA LEU A 467 -2.00 17.21 0.93
C LEU A 467 -1.65 16.48 2.24
N ASN A 468 -0.37 16.41 2.61
CA ASN A 468 0.04 15.86 3.89
C ASN A 468 -0.54 16.64 5.07
N PHE A 469 -0.46 17.99 5.04
CA PHE A 469 -1.06 18.81 6.10
C PHE A 469 -2.59 18.66 6.17
N ILE A 470 -3.26 18.59 5.02
CA ILE A 470 -4.71 18.34 4.96
C ILE A 470 -5.04 16.97 5.53
N SER A 471 -4.26 15.93 5.17
CA SER A 471 -4.45 14.58 5.67
C SER A 471 -4.20 14.49 7.18
N ILE A 472 -3.18 15.16 7.70
CA ILE A 472 -2.93 15.27 9.15
C ILE A 472 -4.17 15.85 9.84
N ALA A 473 -4.73 16.93 9.31
CA ALA A 473 -5.92 17.54 9.89
C ALA A 473 -7.13 16.60 9.84
N ILE A 474 -7.41 15.98 8.68
CA ILE A 474 -8.55 15.07 8.51
C ILE A 474 -8.43 13.86 9.46
N VAL A 475 -7.29 13.17 9.44
CA VAL A 475 -7.09 11.95 10.23
C VAL A 475 -7.11 12.27 11.73
N THR A 476 -6.50 13.39 12.15
CA THR A 476 -6.51 13.82 13.57
C THR A 476 -7.92 14.15 14.04
N ILE A 477 -8.68 14.94 13.28
CA ILE A 477 -10.06 15.32 13.62
C ILE A 477 -10.94 14.07 13.65
N TRP A 478 -10.82 13.20 12.65
CA TRP A 478 -11.58 11.96 12.60
C TRP A 478 -11.27 11.06 13.80
N ALA A 479 -9.99 10.83 14.11
CA ALA A 479 -9.60 10.01 15.25
C ALA A 479 -10.08 10.58 16.59
N PHE A 480 -10.00 11.91 16.76
CA PHE A 480 -10.41 12.57 17.99
C PHE A 480 -11.92 12.53 18.22
N PHE A 481 -12.74 12.67 17.17
CA PHE A 481 -14.21 12.76 17.34
C PHE A 481 -14.94 11.42 17.15
N PHE A 482 -14.41 10.50 16.35
CA PHE A 482 -15.10 9.27 15.97
C PHE A 482 -14.48 7.99 16.54
N LEU A 483 -13.22 8.03 17.00
CA LEU A 483 -12.56 6.88 17.60
C LEU A 483 -12.27 7.06 19.09
N ARG A 484 -12.85 8.06 19.72
CA ARG A 484 -12.69 8.34 21.15
C ARG A 484 -13.89 7.88 21.96
#